data_348153f1c95c280bbd87c088af6e45a1
#
_entry.id   348153f1c95c280bbd87c088af6e45a1
#
_cell.length_a   1.000
_cell.length_b   1.000
_cell.length_c   1.000
_cell.angle_alpha   90.00
_cell.angle_beta   90.00
_cell.angle_gamma   90.00
#
_symmetry.space_group_name_H-M   'P 1'
#
loop_
_entity.id
_entity.type
_entity.pdbx_description
1 polymer ?
#
loop_
_entity_poly.entity_id
_entity_poly.type
_entity_poly.pdbx_seq_one_letter_code
_entity_poly.pdbx_strand_id
1 'polypeptide(L)'
;RYFSITREESDEDAERVATLREYIDLVIRNKEEGADLAQKFFGCFILEVLFFQLVLEVAPLFPAFRERIYTLSKTRLTHWERVILKAKQKGEIRETLDTSVLARNLMSVSSSMLNIEFEEPNLQYVFSDMRMQFEQYYMLIKK
;
A
#
# COMPACT_ATOMS: atom_id res chain seq x y z
N ARG A 1 10.51 8.18 13.73
CA ARG A 1 10.51 9.33 12.81
C ARG A 1 10.06 8.97 11.40
N TYR A 2 10.42 7.80 10.88
CA TYR A 2 9.92 7.31 9.60
C TYR A 2 8.37 7.28 9.57
N PHE A 3 7.76 6.73 10.61
CA PHE A 3 6.30 6.60 10.72
C PHE A 3 5.56 7.94 10.89
N SER A 4 6.25 9.01 11.25
CA SER A 4 5.67 10.35 11.32
C SER A 4 5.76 11.11 9.98
N ILE A 5 6.57 10.63 9.05
CA ILE A 5 6.77 11.24 7.73
C ILE A 5 5.87 10.60 6.69
N THR A 6 5.71 9.26 6.74
CA THR A 6 4.81 8.52 5.88
C THR A 6 3.44 8.44 6.53
N ARG A 7 2.44 9.02 5.87
CA ARG A 7 1.06 8.85 6.27
C ARG A 7 0.56 7.49 5.80
N GLU A 8 0.20 6.63 6.74
CA GLU A 8 -0.51 5.40 6.46
C GLU A 8 -2.03 5.62 6.57
N GLU A 9 -2.80 4.80 5.87
CA GLU A 9 -4.25 4.81 5.91
C GLU A 9 -4.71 4.37 7.30
N SER A 10 -5.59 5.17 7.90
CA SER A 10 -6.18 4.88 9.20
C SER A 10 -7.49 4.10 9.09
N ASP A 11 -7.98 3.60 10.22
CA ASP A 11 -9.32 3.03 10.30
C ASP A 11 -10.39 4.02 9.81
N GLU A 12 -10.27 5.29 10.16
CA GLU A 12 -11.16 6.37 9.71
C GLU A 12 -11.13 6.54 8.19
N ASP A 13 -9.94 6.44 7.57
CA ASP A 13 -9.80 6.52 6.13
C ASP A 13 -10.57 5.37 5.43
N ALA A 14 -10.44 4.15 5.94
CA ALA A 14 -11.14 2.98 5.40
C ALA A 14 -12.67 3.07 5.60
N GLU A 15 -13.12 3.70 6.66
CA GLU A 15 -14.55 3.92 6.92
C GLU A 15 -15.14 5.04 6.08
N ARG A 16 -14.39 6.12 5.89
CA ARG A 16 -14.84 7.34 5.23
C ARG A 16 -14.95 7.21 3.71
N VAL A 17 -14.09 6.45 3.07
CA VAL A 17 -14.14 6.28 1.61
C VAL A 17 -15.45 5.60 1.19
N ALA A 18 -16.05 6.09 0.10
CA ALA A 18 -17.30 5.55 -0.41
C ALA A 18 -17.09 4.31 -1.28
N THR A 19 -15.96 4.22 -1.99
CA THR A 19 -15.67 3.19 -2.99
C THR A 19 -14.26 2.62 -2.83
N LEU A 20 -14.04 1.43 -3.37
CA LEU A 20 -12.71 0.82 -3.48
C LEU A 20 -11.78 1.70 -4.33
N ARG A 21 -12.29 2.28 -5.40
CA ARG A 21 -11.51 3.18 -6.26
C ARG A 21 -10.99 4.40 -5.49
N GLU A 22 -11.81 5.02 -4.67
CA GLU A 22 -11.38 6.12 -3.80
C GLU A 22 -10.29 5.71 -2.82
N TYR A 23 -10.40 4.49 -2.27
CA TYR A 23 -9.37 3.98 -1.37
C TYR A 23 -8.04 3.72 -2.08
N ILE A 24 -8.08 3.17 -3.29
CA ILE A 24 -6.89 3.00 -4.13
C ILE A 24 -6.23 4.36 -4.40
N ASP A 25 -7.00 5.37 -4.77
CA ASP A 25 -6.47 6.72 -5.01
C ASP A 25 -5.87 7.34 -3.75
N LEU A 26 -6.48 7.11 -2.60
CA LEU A 26 -5.96 7.55 -1.31
C LEU A 26 -4.62 6.89 -0.99
N VAL A 27 -4.51 5.57 -1.17
CA VAL A 27 -3.26 4.80 -0.94
C VAL A 27 -2.13 5.35 -1.82
N ILE A 28 -2.37 5.55 -3.10
CA ILE A 28 -1.38 6.09 -4.03
C ILE A 28 -0.95 7.49 -3.62
N ARG A 29 -1.89 8.37 -3.32
CA ARG A 29 -1.62 9.74 -2.90
C ARG A 29 -0.80 9.79 -1.61
N ASN A 30 -1.13 8.97 -0.61
CA ASN A 30 -0.36 8.92 0.63
C ASN A 30 1.09 8.45 0.38
N LYS A 31 1.29 7.52 -0.54
CA LYS A 31 2.64 7.08 -0.93
C LYS A 31 3.42 8.16 -1.69
N GLU A 32 2.76 8.88 -2.59
CA GLU A 32 3.37 10.01 -3.31
C GLU A 32 3.79 11.12 -2.33
N GLU A 33 2.92 11.49 -1.41
CA GLU A 33 3.21 12.49 -0.36
C GLU A 33 4.36 12.03 0.54
N GLY A 34 4.38 10.75 0.94
CA GLY A 34 5.47 10.16 1.71
C GLY A 34 6.80 10.19 0.98
N ALA A 35 6.82 9.89 -0.32
CA ALA A 35 8.01 9.95 -1.15
C ALA A 35 8.52 11.39 -1.31
N ASP A 36 7.64 12.36 -1.51
CA ASP A 36 8.00 13.78 -1.60
C ASP A 36 8.63 14.29 -0.31
N LEU A 37 8.05 13.91 0.83
CA LEU A 37 8.60 14.25 2.15
C LEU A 37 9.94 13.57 2.38
N ALA A 38 10.10 12.31 2.01
CA ALA A 38 11.36 11.60 2.11
C ALA A 38 12.45 12.25 1.26
N GLN A 39 12.13 12.64 0.03
CA GLN A 39 13.04 13.37 -0.84
C GLN A 39 13.45 14.72 -0.23
N LYS A 40 12.51 15.45 0.32
CA LYS A 40 12.74 16.77 0.91
C LYS A 40 13.62 16.71 2.15
N PHE A 41 13.38 15.75 3.06
CA PHE A 41 14.06 15.68 4.36
C PHE A 41 15.31 14.80 4.36
N PHE A 42 15.37 13.80 3.51
CA PHE A 42 16.44 12.80 3.47
C PHE A 42 17.19 12.73 2.14
N GLY A 43 16.76 13.49 1.13
CA GLY A 43 17.33 13.43 -0.21
C GLY A 43 17.13 12.08 -0.91
N CYS A 44 16.15 11.28 -0.46
CA CYS A 44 15.92 9.94 -0.98
C CYS A 44 14.42 9.62 -0.97
N PHE A 45 13.83 9.45 -2.15
CA PHE A 45 12.42 9.08 -2.28
C PHE A 45 12.15 7.57 -2.13
N ILE A 46 13.20 6.75 -2.16
CA ILE A 46 13.11 5.29 -1.98
C ILE A 46 13.24 4.86 -0.52
N LEU A 47 12.96 5.75 0.42
CA LEU A 47 13.11 5.49 1.86
C LEU A 47 12.31 4.25 2.30
N GLU A 48 11.13 4.02 1.74
CA GLU A 48 10.32 2.83 2.02
C GLU A 48 11.05 1.54 1.63
N VAL A 49 11.72 1.54 0.48
CA VAL A 49 12.53 0.39 0.01
C VAL A 49 13.71 0.13 0.94
N LEU A 50 14.45 1.18 1.29
CA LEU A 50 15.59 1.07 2.21
C LEU A 50 15.15 0.61 3.59
N PHE A 51 14.05 1.12 4.08
CA PHE A 51 13.45 0.70 5.35
C PHE A 51 13.06 -0.78 5.30
N PHE A 52 12.45 -1.24 4.22
CA PHE A 52 12.05 -2.64 4.08
C PHE A 52 13.25 -3.59 4.02
N GLN A 53 14.32 -3.21 3.33
CA GLN A 53 15.58 -3.95 3.34
C GLN A 53 16.16 -4.06 4.74
N LEU A 54 16.20 -2.94 5.47
CA LEU A 54 16.63 -2.91 6.87
C LEU A 54 15.78 -3.84 7.75
N VAL A 55 14.47 -3.84 7.55
CA VAL A 55 13.54 -4.74 8.26
C VAL A 55 13.91 -6.20 8.04
N LEU A 56 14.18 -6.61 6.80
CA LEU A 56 14.55 -7.99 6.47
C LEU A 56 15.84 -8.43 7.15
N GLU A 57 16.80 -7.53 7.28
CA GLU A 57 18.09 -7.81 7.93
C GLU A 57 17.99 -7.82 9.47
N VAL A 58 17.22 -6.90 10.02
CA VAL A 58 17.18 -6.63 11.48
C VAL A 58 16.11 -7.45 12.19
N ALA A 59 14.99 -7.72 11.55
CA ALA A 59 13.87 -8.43 12.18
C ALA A 59 14.21 -9.81 12.77
N PRO A 60 15.09 -10.62 12.13
CA PRO A 60 15.49 -11.90 12.71
C PRO A 60 16.25 -11.75 14.04
N LEU A 61 16.92 -10.61 14.25
CA LEU A 61 17.73 -10.33 15.44
C LEU A 61 16.92 -9.73 16.60
N PHE A 62 15.78 -9.13 16.31
CA PHE A 62 14.96 -8.40 17.30
C PHE A 62 13.49 -8.85 17.23
N PRO A 63 13.07 -9.83 18.04
CA PRO A 63 11.71 -10.37 18.01
C PRO A 63 10.61 -9.32 18.21
N ALA A 64 10.80 -8.36 19.09
CA ALA A 64 9.83 -7.29 19.35
C ALA A 64 9.62 -6.39 18.10
N PHE A 65 10.67 -6.13 17.36
CA PHE A 65 10.60 -5.39 16.11
C PHE A 65 9.84 -6.18 15.02
N ARG A 66 10.13 -7.46 14.91
CA ARG A 66 9.42 -8.36 14.00
C ARG A 66 7.92 -8.40 14.30
N GLU A 67 7.53 -8.50 15.56
CA GLU A 67 6.13 -8.46 15.97
C GLU A 67 5.44 -7.16 15.58
N ARG A 68 6.12 -6.04 15.77
CA ARG A 68 5.58 -4.73 15.38
C ARG A 68 5.34 -4.62 13.88
N ILE A 69 6.28 -5.06 13.07
CA ILE A 69 6.13 -5.09 11.60
C ILE A 69 5.00 -6.02 11.18
N TYR A 70 4.90 -7.19 11.79
CA TYR A 70 3.82 -8.12 11.54
C TYR A 70 2.44 -7.49 11.87
N THR A 71 2.33 -6.82 13.01
CA THR A 71 1.11 -6.13 13.43
C THR A 71 0.71 -5.03 12.44
N LEU A 72 1.67 -4.24 11.96
CA LEU A 72 1.42 -3.20 10.96
C LEU A 72 0.91 -3.80 9.64
N SER A 73 1.53 -4.87 9.16
CA SER A 73 1.11 -5.56 7.95
C SER A 73 -0.31 -6.14 8.08
N LYS A 74 -0.61 -6.71 9.24
CA LYS A 74 -1.94 -7.25 9.53
C LYS A 74 -3.00 -6.15 9.60
N THR A 75 -2.69 -5.00 10.16
CA THR A 75 -3.57 -3.84 10.20
C THR A 75 -3.88 -3.33 8.80
N ARG A 76 -2.88 -3.20 7.94
CA ARG A 76 -3.08 -2.85 6.52
C ARG A 76 -3.99 -3.82 5.79
N LEU A 77 -3.75 -5.12 5.98
CA LEU A 77 -4.59 -6.16 5.37
C LEU A 77 -6.05 -6.01 5.82
N THR A 78 -6.27 -5.76 7.09
CA THR A 78 -7.62 -5.55 7.65
C THR A 78 -8.31 -4.33 7.02
N HIS A 79 -7.61 -3.24 6.78
CA HIS A 79 -8.14 -2.07 6.08
C HIS A 79 -8.59 -2.42 4.65
N TRP A 80 -7.75 -3.12 3.89
CA TRP A 80 -8.09 -3.57 2.55
C TRP A 80 -9.32 -4.50 2.55
N GLU A 81 -9.35 -5.48 3.44
CA GLU A 81 -10.49 -6.39 3.57
C GLU A 81 -11.80 -5.66 3.87
N ARG A 82 -11.76 -4.68 4.77
CA ARG A 82 -12.93 -3.85 5.13
C ARG A 82 -13.46 -3.07 3.93
N VAL A 83 -12.59 -2.42 3.18
CA VAL A 83 -12.97 -1.65 1.98
C VAL A 83 -13.52 -2.57 0.89
N ILE A 84 -12.92 -3.73 0.70
CA ILE A 84 -13.37 -4.74 -0.28
C ILE A 84 -14.76 -5.29 0.09
N LEU A 85 -14.99 -5.60 1.36
CA LEU A 85 -16.32 -6.04 1.81
C LEU A 85 -17.39 -4.98 1.53
N LYS A 86 -17.09 -3.73 1.82
CA LYS A 86 -17.97 -2.60 1.53
C LYS A 86 -18.25 -2.47 0.03
N ALA A 87 -17.22 -2.61 -0.81
CA ALA A 87 -17.35 -2.57 -2.27
C ALA A 87 -18.23 -3.72 -2.81
N LYS A 88 -18.09 -4.92 -2.26
CA LYS A 88 -18.97 -6.05 -2.59
C LYS A 88 -20.43 -5.77 -2.22
N GLN A 89 -20.66 -5.29 -1.00
CA GLN A 89 -22.01 -4.96 -0.52
C GLN A 89 -22.70 -3.91 -1.37
N LYS A 90 -21.96 -2.97 -1.91
CA LYS A 90 -22.46 -1.92 -2.81
C LYS A 90 -22.57 -2.35 -4.28
N GLY A 91 -22.11 -3.54 -4.64
CA GLY A 91 -22.11 -4.02 -6.02
C GLY A 91 -21.06 -3.36 -6.91
N GLU A 92 -20.02 -2.75 -6.33
CA GLU A 92 -18.91 -2.16 -7.09
C GLU A 92 -18.02 -3.23 -7.71
N ILE A 93 -17.77 -4.30 -6.97
CA ILE A 93 -16.96 -5.44 -7.41
C ILE A 93 -17.76 -6.76 -7.29
N ARG A 94 -17.23 -7.80 -7.96
CA ARG A 94 -17.88 -9.13 -7.99
C ARG A 94 -17.89 -9.77 -6.60
N GLU A 95 -19.07 -10.17 -6.14
CA GLU A 95 -19.26 -10.80 -4.82
C GLU A 95 -18.61 -12.17 -4.69
N THR A 96 -18.48 -12.91 -5.80
CA THR A 96 -17.95 -14.27 -5.83
C THR A 96 -16.46 -14.38 -5.58
N LEU A 97 -15.72 -13.26 -5.68
CA LEU A 97 -14.28 -13.24 -5.46
C LEU A 97 -13.95 -13.29 -3.97
N ASP A 98 -12.89 -14.01 -3.61
CA ASP A 98 -12.44 -14.13 -2.22
C ASP A 98 -11.88 -12.79 -1.70
N THR A 99 -12.44 -12.30 -0.59
CA THR A 99 -12.08 -11.01 0.00
C THR A 99 -10.61 -10.97 0.45
N SER A 100 -10.14 -12.01 1.10
CA SER A 100 -8.77 -12.07 1.62
C SER A 100 -7.75 -12.13 0.49
N VAL A 101 -8.04 -12.86 -0.58
CA VAL A 101 -7.18 -12.93 -1.76
C VAL A 101 -7.11 -11.58 -2.45
N LEU A 102 -8.25 -10.91 -2.66
CA LEU A 102 -8.31 -9.57 -3.22
C LEU A 102 -7.49 -8.57 -2.39
N ALA A 103 -7.65 -8.61 -1.08
CA ALA A 103 -6.93 -7.73 -0.17
C ALA A 103 -5.41 -7.92 -0.27
N ARG A 104 -4.95 -9.17 -0.27
CA ARG A 104 -3.52 -9.47 -0.42
C ARG A 104 -2.97 -9.04 -1.79
N ASN A 105 -3.72 -9.23 -2.85
CA ASN A 105 -3.33 -8.81 -4.19
C ASN A 105 -3.21 -7.28 -4.29
N LEU A 106 -4.20 -6.54 -3.79
CA LEU A 106 -4.16 -5.07 -3.79
C LEU A 106 -3.04 -4.54 -2.88
N MET A 107 -2.81 -5.17 -1.75
CA MET A 107 -1.70 -4.83 -0.87
C MET A 107 -0.33 -5.07 -1.56
N SER A 108 -0.20 -6.14 -2.35
CA SER A 108 1.00 -6.41 -3.14
C SER A 108 1.22 -5.37 -4.22
N VAL A 109 0.17 -4.90 -4.89
CA VAL A 109 0.26 -3.80 -5.85
C VAL A 109 0.74 -2.52 -5.16
N SER A 110 0.22 -2.22 -3.98
CA SER A 110 0.64 -1.04 -3.20
C SER A 110 2.12 -1.09 -2.78
N SER A 111 2.72 -2.26 -2.76
CA SER A 111 4.14 -2.48 -2.46
C SER A 111 4.98 -2.72 -3.72
N SER A 112 4.44 -2.49 -4.91
CA SER A 112 5.11 -2.78 -6.19
C SER A 112 6.41 -2.00 -6.41
N MET A 113 6.56 -0.84 -5.77
CA MET A 113 7.81 -0.08 -5.79
C MET A 113 9.02 -0.84 -5.20
N LEU A 114 8.76 -1.90 -4.41
CA LEU A 114 9.82 -2.76 -3.87
C LEU A 114 10.41 -3.70 -4.91
N ASN A 115 9.74 -3.89 -6.04
CA ASN A 115 10.13 -4.80 -7.12
C ASN A 115 10.87 -4.10 -8.26
N ILE A 116 11.26 -2.85 -8.08
CA ILE A 116 11.90 -2.06 -9.13
C ILE A 116 13.38 -2.44 -9.22
N GLU A 117 13.82 -2.77 -10.42
CA GLU A 117 15.24 -2.84 -10.76
C GLU A 117 15.80 -1.43 -10.93
N PHE A 118 16.70 -1.05 -10.05
CA PHE A 118 17.20 0.33 -9.93
C PHE A 118 18.40 0.58 -10.85
N GLU A 119 18.19 0.71 -12.15
CA GLU A 119 19.22 1.32 -12.99
C GLU A 119 19.17 2.85 -12.91
N GLU A 120 17.96 3.43 -12.97
CA GLU A 120 17.72 4.86 -12.74
C GLU A 120 16.34 5.06 -12.09
N PRO A 121 16.23 5.14 -10.78
CA PRO A 121 14.95 5.28 -10.12
C PRO A 121 14.30 6.63 -10.46
N ASN A 122 13.22 6.57 -11.22
CA ASN A 122 12.38 7.71 -11.55
C ASN A 122 11.07 7.60 -10.78
N LEU A 123 10.85 8.51 -9.83
CA LEU A 123 9.67 8.56 -8.98
C LEU A 123 8.36 8.60 -9.79
N GLN A 124 8.36 9.37 -10.87
CA GLN A 124 7.20 9.52 -11.73
C GLN A 124 6.83 8.21 -12.44
N TYR A 125 7.84 7.45 -12.87
CA TYR A 125 7.64 6.13 -13.47
C TYR A 125 7.09 5.12 -12.45
N VAL A 126 7.62 5.11 -11.23
CA VAL A 126 7.21 4.20 -10.15
C VAL A 126 5.71 4.35 -9.86
N PHE A 127 5.24 5.56 -9.66
CA PHE A 127 3.83 5.81 -9.35
C PHE A 127 2.92 5.66 -10.56
N SER A 128 3.39 5.99 -11.75
CA SER A 128 2.67 5.72 -13.00
C SER A 128 2.44 4.22 -13.20
N ASP A 129 3.46 3.40 -12.99
CA ASP A 129 3.37 1.96 -13.08
C ASP A 129 2.42 1.38 -12.01
N MET A 130 2.51 1.84 -10.78
CA MET A 130 1.61 1.45 -9.70
C MET A 130 0.15 1.77 -10.04
N ARG A 131 -0.14 2.95 -10.57
CA ARG A 131 -1.48 3.34 -11.01
C ARG A 131 -2.00 2.42 -12.12
N MET A 132 -1.16 2.08 -13.08
CA MET A 132 -1.52 1.15 -14.16
C MET A 132 -1.85 -0.25 -13.62
N GLN A 133 -1.06 -0.76 -12.67
CA GLN A 133 -1.32 -2.06 -12.05
C GLN A 133 -2.65 -2.06 -11.28
N PHE A 134 -2.91 -1.04 -10.49
CA PHE A 134 -4.19 -0.90 -9.79
C PHE A 134 -5.37 -0.79 -10.74
N GLU A 135 -5.25 0.01 -11.80
CA GLU A 135 -6.32 0.19 -12.78
C GLU A 135 -6.66 -1.11 -13.50
N GLN A 136 -5.67 -1.84 -13.97
CA GLN A 136 -5.90 -3.12 -14.62
C GLN A 136 -6.53 -4.15 -13.69
N TYR A 137 -6.04 -4.23 -12.46
CA TYR A 137 -6.61 -5.14 -11.47
C TYR A 137 -8.05 -4.78 -11.12
N TYR A 138 -8.33 -3.50 -10.92
CA TYR A 138 -9.68 -3.01 -10.67
C TYR A 138 -10.64 -3.34 -11.82
N MET A 139 -10.21 -3.15 -13.06
CA MET A 139 -11.00 -3.51 -14.25
C MET A 139 -11.35 -4.99 -14.31
N LEU A 140 -10.48 -5.87 -13.79
CA LEU A 140 -10.73 -7.31 -13.75
C LEU A 140 -11.74 -7.71 -12.66
N ILE A 141 -11.80 -6.99 -11.57
CA ILE A 141 -12.64 -7.34 -10.40
C ILE A 141 -13.95 -6.57 -10.34
N LYS A 142 -14.07 -5.43 -10.99
CA LYS A 142 -15.31 -4.65 -11.00
C LYS A 142 -16.48 -5.45 -11.59
N LYS A 143 -17.67 -5.15 -11.12
CA LYS A 143 -18.90 -5.80 -11.60
C LYS A 143 -19.35 -5.26 -12.94
#